data_a3d7418f5cc6c7909e84df482639ff39
#
_entry.id   a3d7418f5cc6c7909e84df482639ff39
#
_cell.length_a   1.000
_cell.length_b   1.000
_cell.length_c   1.000
_cell.angle_alpha   90.00
_cell.angle_beta   90.00
_cell.angle_gamma   90.00
#
_symmetry.space_group_name_H-M   'P 1'
#
loop_
_entity.id
_entity.type
_entity.pdbx_description
1 polymer ?
#
loop_
_entity_poly.entity_id
_entity_poly.type
_entity_poly.pdbx_seq_one_letter_code
_entity_poly.pdbx_strand_id
1 'polypeptide(L)'
;MAAYTATSAVGVGLGPLREALAARRSGLRRNDFGDGERLDTFIGRVAGVEESALPASLAGWDCRNNRLAWMALQADGFLDRVAAARKRHGERGVAVVVGTSTSSIGASEEAYTRLDGDGGFPADLARPIVHTPHSLGDFVQQALGLRGPAVTVATACSSSAKVFAQAARLIRSGVVEAAVVGGVDTLCGSVLFGFNALELVSSEPCRPFDVARRGLSLGEAAGFALLEREGSGPRLLGWGESSDAHHMSSPHPEGLGARLAMEGALSRAGLTPADIDYINLHGTATPKNDEIEADAIAGLFPASTWASSTKGWTGHTLGAAGIIESVIALLALEHGEVPGTLNSAELDPLCGPQLRLDNGQRRCRHVMNNSFGFGGNNASLLFGYA
;
A
#
# COMPACT_ATOMS: atom_id res chain seq x y z
N MET A 1 14.36 8.94 4.22
CA MET A 1 14.37 7.54 3.74
C MET A 1 15.67 7.28 3.01
N ALA A 2 16.28 6.14 3.28
CA ALA A 2 17.58 5.77 2.68
C ALA A 2 17.43 4.94 1.39
N ALA A 3 16.33 4.23 1.24
CA ALA A 3 15.97 3.46 0.05
C ALA A 3 14.47 3.15 0.06
N TYR A 4 13.90 2.86 -1.10
CA TYR A 4 12.56 2.32 -1.25
C TYR A 4 12.42 1.55 -2.57
N THR A 5 11.43 0.70 -2.67
CA THR A 5 11.10 -0.10 -3.85
C THR A 5 9.60 -0.39 -3.90
N ALA A 6 9.07 -0.65 -5.08
CA ALA A 6 7.69 -1.04 -5.30
C ALA A 6 7.57 -2.03 -6.46
N THR A 7 6.75 -3.05 -6.27
CA THR A 7 6.37 -4.05 -7.28
C THR A 7 4.85 -4.14 -7.31
N SER A 8 4.27 -4.01 -8.48
CA SER A 8 2.81 -4.05 -8.67
C SER A 8 2.47 -4.57 -10.07
N ALA A 9 1.20 -4.52 -10.44
CA ALA A 9 0.73 -4.94 -11.76
C ALA A 9 1.43 -4.24 -12.94
N VAL A 10 2.06 -3.08 -12.73
CA VAL A 10 2.78 -2.34 -13.78
C VAL A 10 4.23 -2.77 -13.93
N GLY A 11 4.75 -3.60 -13.04
CA GLY A 11 6.08 -4.19 -13.13
C GLY A 11 6.82 -4.27 -11.79
N VAL A 12 8.06 -4.75 -11.85
CA VAL A 12 8.95 -4.98 -10.70
C VAL A 12 9.93 -3.82 -10.59
N GLY A 13 9.92 -3.12 -9.46
CA GLY A 13 10.82 -2.00 -9.18
C GLY A 13 10.31 -0.64 -9.66
N LEU A 14 11.09 0.39 -9.33
CA LEU A 14 10.73 1.80 -9.55
C LEU A 14 10.73 2.22 -11.02
N GLY A 15 11.62 1.66 -11.85
CA GLY A 15 11.70 1.98 -13.27
C GLY A 15 10.38 1.70 -13.99
N PRO A 16 9.89 0.45 -14.04
CA PRO A 16 8.60 0.12 -14.67
C PRO A 16 7.42 0.90 -14.09
N LEU A 17 7.41 1.15 -12.76
CA LEU A 17 6.37 1.95 -12.14
C LEU A 17 6.35 3.38 -12.70
N ARG A 18 7.50 4.05 -12.73
CA ARG A 18 7.63 5.42 -13.25
C ARG A 18 7.27 5.50 -14.73
N GLU A 19 7.75 4.57 -15.54
CA GLU A 19 7.41 4.49 -16.98
C GLU A 19 5.89 4.33 -17.19
N ALA A 20 5.24 3.44 -16.42
CA ALA A 20 3.80 3.22 -16.53
C ALA A 20 3.00 4.47 -16.11
N LEU A 21 3.42 5.15 -15.03
CA LEU A 21 2.81 6.41 -14.59
C LEU A 21 2.92 7.46 -15.68
N ALA A 22 4.13 7.70 -16.22
CA ALA A 22 4.38 8.69 -17.26
C ALA A 22 3.62 8.40 -18.54
N ALA A 23 3.59 7.16 -18.98
CA ALA A 23 2.89 6.70 -20.17
C ALA A 23 1.37 6.54 -20.00
N ARG A 24 0.83 6.77 -18.79
CA ARG A 24 -0.58 6.50 -18.45
C ARG A 24 -1.02 5.08 -18.84
N ARG A 25 -0.13 4.10 -18.63
CA ARG A 25 -0.36 2.70 -18.98
C ARG A 25 -0.84 1.93 -17.75
N SER A 26 -2.12 1.56 -17.72
CA SER A 26 -2.71 0.75 -16.66
C SER A 26 -2.09 -0.65 -16.59
N GLY A 27 -1.92 -1.17 -15.38
CA GLY A 27 -1.61 -2.58 -15.13
C GLY A 27 -2.85 -3.44 -14.94
N LEU A 28 -4.05 -2.85 -14.99
CA LEU A 28 -5.31 -3.58 -14.87
C LEU A 28 -5.58 -4.43 -16.11
N ARG A 29 -6.04 -5.64 -15.89
CA ARG A 29 -6.47 -6.57 -16.94
C ARG A 29 -7.70 -7.37 -16.51
N ARG A 30 -8.41 -7.98 -17.48
CA ARG A 30 -9.50 -8.90 -17.15
C ARG A 30 -9.01 -9.98 -16.18
N ASN A 31 -9.86 -10.33 -15.22
CA ASN A 31 -9.52 -11.31 -14.20
C ASN A 31 -9.17 -12.66 -14.82
N ASP A 32 -7.90 -13.04 -14.72
CA ASP A 32 -7.30 -14.30 -15.13
C ASP A 32 -6.73 -15.07 -13.93
N PHE A 33 -7.08 -14.68 -12.69
CA PHE A 33 -6.59 -15.28 -11.47
C PHE A 33 -7.42 -16.51 -11.08
N GLY A 34 -6.73 -17.61 -10.75
CA GLY A 34 -7.33 -18.87 -10.35
C GLY A 34 -7.80 -19.75 -11.53
N ASP A 35 -7.99 -21.04 -11.24
CA ASP A 35 -8.39 -22.05 -12.22
C ASP A 35 -9.90 -22.36 -12.22
N GLY A 36 -10.63 -21.85 -11.22
CA GLY A 36 -12.07 -22.07 -11.03
C GLY A 36 -12.95 -21.00 -11.69
N GLU A 37 -14.13 -20.81 -11.11
CA GLU A 37 -15.04 -19.74 -11.51
C GLU A 37 -14.36 -18.37 -11.29
N ARG A 38 -14.37 -17.55 -12.34
CA ARG A 38 -13.74 -16.23 -12.33
C ARG A 38 -14.79 -15.15 -12.23
N LEU A 39 -14.58 -14.27 -11.26
CA LEU A 39 -15.37 -13.05 -11.13
C LEU A 39 -15.15 -12.16 -12.36
N ASP A 40 -16.24 -11.66 -12.96
CA ASP A 40 -16.16 -10.69 -14.07
C ASP A 40 -15.75 -9.32 -13.56
N THR A 41 -14.44 -9.09 -13.54
CA THR A 41 -13.82 -7.86 -13.05
C THR A 41 -12.46 -7.63 -13.71
N PHE A 42 -11.86 -6.47 -13.45
CA PHE A 42 -10.47 -6.18 -13.75
C PHE A 42 -9.63 -6.27 -12.48
N ILE A 43 -8.43 -6.80 -12.62
CA ILE A 43 -7.47 -6.99 -11.53
C ILE A 43 -6.09 -6.44 -11.87
N GLY A 44 -5.37 -6.01 -10.85
CA GLY A 44 -3.94 -5.67 -10.94
C GLY A 44 -3.08 -6.85 -10.47
N ARG A 45 -2.82 -7.84 -11.35
CA ARG A 45 -2.01 -9.03 -11.06
C ARG A 45 -0.54 -8.80 -11.41
N VAL A 46 0.35 -9.13 -10.49
CA VAL A 46 1.81 -9.10 -10.71
C VAL A 46 2.24 -10.32 -11.52
N ALA A 47 2.97 -10.09 -12.60
CA ALA A 47 3.51 -11.17 -13.41
C ALA A 47 4.70 -11.85 -12.72
N GLY A 48 4.82 -13.18 -12.88
CA GLY A 48 5.99 -13.95 -12.45
C GLY A 48 5.99 -14.34 -10.96
N VAL A 49 4.93 -14.10 -10.21
CA VAL A 49 4.87 -14.48 -8.79
C VAL A 49 4.84 -16.00 -8.62
N GLU A 50 4.14 -16.67 -9.50
CA GLU A 50 4.01 -18.13 -9.51
C GLU A 50 5.35 -18.82 -9.78
N GLU A 51 6.15 -18.25 -10.64
CA GLU A 51 7.47 -18.75 -11.05
C GLU A 51 8.59 -18.29 -10.10
N SER A 52 8.31 -17.33 -9.22
CA SER A 52 9.30 -16.81 -8.27
C SER A 52 9.53 -17.81 -7.15
N ALA A 53 10.71 -18.44 -7.15
CA ALA A 53 11.11 -19.37 -6.10
C ALA A 53 11.80 -18.64 -4.94
N LEU A 54 11.52 -19.04 -3.71
CA LEU A 54 12.28 -18.61 -2.56
C LEU A 54 13.62 -19.35 -2.48
N PRO A 55 14.68 -18.74 -1.92
CA PRO A 55 15.91 -19.44 -1.56
C PRO A 55 15.62 -20.66 -0.67
N ALA A 56 16.42 -21.73 -0.79
CA ALA A 56 16.23 -22.96 -0.02
C ALA A 56 16.17 -22.71 1.50
N SER A 57 16.92 -21.73 2.00
CA SER A 57 16.90 -21.33 3.43
C SER A 57 15.58 -20.71 3.88
N LEU A 58 14.73 -20.27 2.95
CA LEU A 58 13.44 -19.64 3.20
C LEU A 58 12.25 -20.49 2.72
N ALA A 59 12.49 -21.71 2.27
CA ALA A 59 11.46 -22.60 1.72
C ALA A 59 10.29 -22.88 2.69
N GLY A 60 10.55 -22.83 4.01
CA GLY A 60 9.50 -23.00 5.02
C GLY A 60 8.42 -21.92 5.01
N TRP A 61 8.71 -20.73 4.45
CA TRP A 61 7.77 -19.61 4.31
C TRP A 61 7.11 -19.56 2.94
N ASP A 62 7.28 -20.55 2.09
CA ASP A 62 6.82 -20.47 0.70
C ASP A 62 5.29 -20.37 0.58
N CYS A 63 4.86 -19.24 0.09
CA CYS A 63 3.49 -18.95 -0.32
C CYS A 63 3.51 -17.76 -1.29
N ARG A 64 2.43 -17.54 -2.04
CA ARG A 64 2.33 -16.43 -3.01
C ARG A 64 2.72 -15.08 -2.41
N ASN A 65 2.22 -14.78 -1.20
CA ASN A 65 2.50 -13.49 -0.54
C ASN A 65 3.99 -13.27 -0.28
N ASN A 66 4.68 -14.29 0.24
CA ASN A 66 6.11 -14.21 0.55
C ASN A 66 6.98 -14.27 -0.72
N ARG A 67 6.53 -14.94 -1.80
CA ARG A 67 7.19 -14.88 -3.12
C ARG A 67 7.13 -13.45 -3.69
N LEU A 68 5.98 -12.79 -3.61
CA LEU A 68 5.83 -11.40 -4.04
C LEU A 68 6.69 -10.45 -3.18
N ALA A 69 6.74 -10.68 -1.86
CA ALA A 69 7.65 -9.96 -0.96
C ALA A 69 9.11 -10.11 -1.40
N TRP A 70 9.53 -11.35 -1.71
CA TRP A 70 10.88 -11.64 -2.16
C TRP A 70 11.24 -10.94 -3.46
N MET A 71 10.33 -10.94 -4.45
CA MET A 71 10.52 -10.22 -5.71
C MET A 71 10.78 -8.73 -5.48
N ALA A 72 10.00 -8.09 -4.60
CA ALA A 72 10.16 -6.67 -4.31
C ALA A 72 11.45 -6.39 -3.53
N LEU A 73 11.84 -7.25 -2.58
CA LEU A 73 13.08 -7.08 -1.82
C LEU A 73 14.33 -7.12 -2.73
N GLN A 74 14.30 -7.88 -3.82
CA GLN A 74 15.39 -7.98 -4.78
C GLN A 74 15.48 -6.79 -5.75
N ALA A 75 14.43 -5.98 -5.87
CA ALA A 75 14.39 -4.87 -6.80
C ALA A 75 15.18 -3.64 -6.29
N ASP A 76 15.59 -2.77 -7.21
CA ASP A 76 16.18 -1.44 -6.95
C ASP A 76 17.40 -1.44 -6.02
N GLY A 77 18.09 -2.59 -5.86
CA GLY A 77 19.22 -2.72 -4.95
C GLY A 77 18.84 -2.62 -3.46
N PHE A 78 17.56 -2.85 -3.13
CA PHE A 78 17.05 -2.68 -1.77
C PHE A 78 17.73 -3.61 -0.75
N LEU A 79 18.01 -4.88 -1.12
CA LEU A 79 18.75 -5.82 -0.26
C LEU A 79 20.11 -5.27 0.16
N ASP A 80 20.86 -4.68 -0.78
CA ASP A 80 22.19 -4.14 -0.49
C ASP A 80 22.11 -2.94 0.47
N ARG A 81 21.09 -2.09 0.31
CA ARG A 81 20.85 -0.95 1.20
C ARG A 81 20.53 -1.41 2.62
N VAL A 82 19.70 -2.44 2.77
CA VAL A 82 19.39 -3.02 4.09
C VAL A 82 20.61 -3.72 4.67
N ALA A 83 21.39 -4.46 3.88
CA ALA A 83 22.63 -5.08 4.34
C ALA A 83 23.64 -4.04 4.84
N ALA A 84 23.76 -2.89 4.16
CA ALA A 84 24.58 -1.78 4.61
C ALA A 84 24.08 -1.17 5.94
N ALA A 85 22.76 -1.00 6.11
CA ALA A 85 22.18 -0.54 7.38
C ALA A 85 22.42 -1.55 8.52
N ARG A 86 22.24 -2.86 8.24
CA ARG A 86 22.54 -3.93 9.19
C ARG A 86 24.01 -3.94 9.62
N LYS A 87 24.92 -3.66 8.69
CA LYS A 87 26.36 -3.55 9.01
C LYS A 87 26.65 -2.35 9.91
N ARG A 88 25.97 -1.20 9.71
CA ARG A 88 26.17 0.01 10.52
C ARG A 88 25.58 -0.09 11.92
N HIS A 89 24.36 -0.62 12.01
CA HIS A 89 23.55 -0.57 13.24
C HIS A 89 23.48 -1.90 13.98
N GLY A 90 24.03 -2.98 13.40
CA GLY A 90 23.90 -4.35 13.90
C GLY A 90 22.54 -4.97 13.56
N GLU A 91 22.46 -6.29 13.61
CA GLU A 91 21.25 -7.05 13.26
C GLU A 91 20.04 -6.73 14.17
N ARG A 92 20.29 -6.28 15.41
CA ARG A 92 19.27 -5.90 16.38
C ARG A 92 18.92 -4.40 16.33
N GLY A 93 19.74 -3.59 15.70
CA GLY A 93 19.55 -2.14 15.56
C GLY A 93 18.61 -1.75 14.41
N VAL A 94 18.10 -2.73 13.65
CA VAL A 94 17.16 -2.52 12.55
C VAL A 94 15.88 -3.29 12.81
N ALA A 95 14.75 -2.59 12.89
CA ALA A 95 13.42 -3.21 13.02
C ALA A 95 12.84 -3.62 11.66
N VAL A 96 11.89 -4.55 11.69
CA VAL A 96 10.99 -4.86 10.57
C VAL A 96 9.57 -4.50 10.98
N VAL A 97 8.91 -3.60 10.23
CA VAL A 97 7.52 -3.22 10.48
C VAL A 97 6.77 -3.29 9.16
N VAL A 98 5.96 -4.32 8.99
CA VAL A 98 5.27 -4.58 7.72
C VAL A 98 3.76 -4.59 7.89
N GLY A 99 3.05 -4.16 6.84
CA GLY A 99 1.60 -4.11 6.78
C GLY A 99 1.06 -5.16 5.83
N THR A 100 -0.02 -5.81 6.19
CA THR A 100 -0.77 -6.71 5.32
C THR A 100 -2.21 -6.81 5.80
N SER A 101 -3.15 -7.02 4.91
CA SER A 101 -4.54 -7.31 5.28
C SER A 101 -4.88 -8.78 5.13
N THR A 102 -4.18 -9.49 4.27
CA THR A 102 -4.44 -10.90 3.96
C THR A 102 -3.30 -11.83 4.38
N SER A 103 -2.06 -11.33 4.44
CA SER A 103 -0.88 -12.18 4.63
C SER A 103 -0.93 -13.39 3.68
N SER A 104 -0.86 -14.59 4.21
CA SER A 104 -0.85 -15.86 3.47
C SER A 104 -2.22 -16.54 3.38
N ILE A 105 -3.32 -15.79 3.43
CA ILE A 105 -4.67 -16.37 3.41
C ILE A 105 -4.92 -17.25 2.18
N GLY A 106 -4.34 -16.92 1.00
CA GLY A 106 -4.42 -17.75 -0.19
C GLY A 106 -3.82 -19.16 -0.01
N ALA A 107 -2.75 -19.30 0.77
CA ALA A 107 -2.21 -20.62 1.12
C ALA A 107 -3.14 -21.39 2.07
N SER A 108 -3.88 -20.67 2.93
CA SER A 108 -4.90 -21.31 3.77
C SER A 108 -6.11 -21.73 2.95
N GLU A 109 -6.54 -20.95 1.96
CA GLU A 109 -7.58 -21.36 1.01
C GLU A 109 -7.20 -22.67 0.30
N GLU A 110 -5.98 -22.76 -0.24
CA GLU A 110 -5.49 -23.97 -0.88
C GLU A 110 -5.55 -25.18 0.08
N ALA A 111 -5.11 -24.99 1.33
CA ALA A 111 -5.14 -26.06 2.33
C ALA A 111 -6.59 -26.50 2.65
N TYR A 112 -7.53 -25.56 2.75
CA TYR A 112 -8.95 -25.88 2.95
C TYR A 112 -9.60 -26.61 1.79
N THR A 113 -9.17 -26.42 0.55
CA THR A 113 -9.68 -27.17 -0.60
C THR A 113 -9.17 -28.61 -0.69
N ARG A 114 -8.15 -28.94 0.12
CA ARG A 114 -7.45 -30.23 0.10
C ARG A 114 -7.44 -30.92 1.46
N LEU A 115 -8.44 -30.70 2.30
CA LEU A 115 -8.54 -31.33 3.61
C LEU A 115 -8.47 -32.87 3.48
N ASP A 116 -7.77 -33.52 4.40
CA ASP A 116 -7.72 -34.97 4.52
C ASP A 116 -9.04 -35.57 5.07
N GLY A 117 -9.12 -36.89 5.15
CA GLY A 117 -10.32 -37.59 5.60
C GLY A 117 -10.74 -37.28 7.05
N ASP A 118 -9.84 -36.76 7.87
CA ASP A 118 -10.05 -36.36 9.27
C ASP A 118 -10.29 -34.85 9.41
N GLY A 119 -10.32 -34.12 8.30
CA GLY A 119 -10.49 -32.67 8.28
C GLY A 119 -9.23 -31.85 8.61
N GLY A 120 -8.06 -32.48 8.60
CA GLY A 120 -6.77 -31.86 8.77
C GLY A 120 -6.20 -31.30 7.45
N PHE A 121 -5.24 -30.38 7.56
CA PHE A 121 -4.48 -29.93 6.39
C PHE A 121 -3.53 -31.03 5.94
N PRO A 122 -3.38 -31.24 4.61
CA PRO A 122 -2.38 -32.18 4.07
C PRO A 122 -0.99 -31.84 4.58
N ALA A 123 -0.14 -32.86 4.75
CA ALA A 123 1.20 -32.69 5.35
C ALA A 123 2.08 -31.67 4.60
N ASP A 124 1.92 -31.55 3.27
CA ASP A 124 2.62 -30.57 2.45
C ASP A 124 2.10 -29.12 2.63
N LEU A 125 0.86 -28.96 3.14
CA LEU A 125 0.22 -27.67 3.40
C LEU A 125 0.08 -27.35 4.89
N ALA A 126 0.40 -28.29 5.79
CA ALA A 126 0.38 -28.10 7.24
C ALA A 126 1.62 -27.31 7.70
N ARG A 127 1.66 -26.02 7.36
CA ARG A 127 2.79 -25.11 7.63
C ARG A 127 2.37 -23.97 8.58
N PRO A 128 2.39 -24.19 9.91
CA PRO A 128 1.92 -23.20 10.88
C PRO A 128 2.54 -21.81 10.73
N ILE A 129 3.81 -21.73 10.33
CA ILE A 129 4.51 -20.47 10.11
C ILE A 129 3.95 -19.67 8.92
N VAL A 130 3.34 -20.33 7.94
CA VAL A 130 2.69 -19.71 6.80
C VAL A 130 1.27 -19.26 7.16
N HIS A 131 0.51 -20.11 7.89
CA HIS A 131 -0.89 -19.89 8.22
C HIS A 131 -1.10 -18.93 9.42
N THR A 132 -0.27 -17.89 9.52
CA THR A 132 -0.39 -16.87 10.57
C THR A 132 -0.32 -15.47 9.97
N PRO A 133 -1.08 -14.49 10.50
CA PRO A 133 -0.98 -13.10 10.05
C PRO A 133 0.44 -12.53 10.12
N HIS A 134 1.27 -13.02 11.03
CA HIS A 134 2.66 -12.59 11.20
C HIS A 134 3.65 -13.23 10.21
N SER A 135 3.21 -14.16 9.35
CA SER A 135 4.06 -14.84 8.37
C SER A 135 4.92 -13.90 7.54
N LEU A 136 4.35 -12.77 7.09
CA LEU A 136 5.08 -11.76 6.32
C LEU A 136 6.20 -11.11 7.13
N GLY A 137 5.94 -10.71 8.37
CA GLY A 137 6.92 -10.04 9.24
C GLY A 137 8.10 -10.97 9.56
N ASP A 138 7.80 -12.21 9.88
CA ASP A 138 8.79 -13.25 10.17
C ASP A 138 9.61 -13.57 8.91
N PHE A 139 8.96 -13.76 7.76
CA PHE A 139 9.64 -13.96 6.47
C PHE A 139 10.63 -12.83 6.15
N VAL A 140 10.17 -11.57 6.19
CA VAL A 140 11.02 -10.41 5.87
C VAL A 140 12.18 -10.30 6.84
N GLN A 141 11.96 -10.55 8.13
CA GLN A 141 13.04 -10.54 9.14
C GLN A 141 14.10 -11.59 8.83
N GLN A 142 13.69 -12.83 8.51
CA GLN A 142 14.61 -13.91 8.15
C GLN A 142 15.34 -13.64 6.83
N ALA A 143 14.61 -13.18 5.81
CA ALA A 143 15.18 -12.87 4.49
C ALA A 143 16.26 -11.78 4.55
N LEU A 144 16.12 -10.81 5.44
CA LEU A 144 17.09 -9.73 5.64
C LEU A 144 18.17 -10.03 6.69
N GLY A 145 18.07 -11.16 7.37
CA GLY A 145 18.99 -11.55 8.45
C GLY A 145 18.97 -10.56 9.62
N LEU A 146 17.80 -10.01 9.94
CA LEU A 146 17.59 -9.06 11.03
C LEU A 146 17.11 -9.76 12.29
N ARG A 147 17.35 -9.15 13.46
CA ARG A 147 16.97 -9.68 14.78
C ARG A 147 16.44 -8.56 15.71
N GLY A 148 16.15 -7.39 15.17
CA GLY A 148 15.46 -6.33 15.89
C GLY A 148 13.98 -6.66 16.06
N PRO A 149 13.18 -5.71 16.62
CA PRO A 149 11.74 -5.89 16.70
C PRO A 149 11.12 -6.17 15.32
N ALA A 150 10.24 -7.18 15.24
CA ALA A 150 9.46 -7.48 14.05
C ALA A 150 7.97 -7.33 14.39
N VAL A 151 7.27 -6.47 13.64
CA VAL A 151 5.85 -6.14 13.87
C VAL A 151 5.09 -6.26 12.56
N THR A 152 3.98 -6.98 12.58
CA THR A 152 3.02 -7.00 11.47
C THR A 152 1.78 -6.19 11.86
N VAL A 153 1.44 -5.19 11.04
CA VAL A 153 0.27 -4.33 11.21
C VAL A 153 -0.83 -4.81 10.27
N ALA A 154 -2.01 -5.12 10.80
CA ALA A 154 -3.18 -5.54 10.04
C ALA A 154 -4.37 -4.62 10.37
N THR A 155 -4.48 -3.52 9.65
CA THR A 155 -5.53 -2.50 9.77
C THR A 155 -6.18 -2.23 8.42
N ALA A 156 -6.51 -3.31 7.71
CA ALA A 156 -7.08 -3.29 6.37
C ALA A 156 -6.24 -2.43 5.40
N CYS A 157 -6.85 -1.57 4.59
CA CYS A 157 -6.18 -0.81 3.54
C CYS A 157 -5.16 0.23 4.07
N SER A 158 -5.18 0.58 5.35
CA SER A 158 -4.22 1.50 5.96
C SER A 158 -2.98 0.81 6.54
N SER A 159 -2.89 -0.52 6.47
CA SER A 159 -1.84 -1.31 7.14
C SER A 159 -0.42 -0.80 6.85
N SER A 160 -0.04 -0.71 5.58
CA SER A 160 1.33 -0.30 5.19
C SER A 160 1.58 1.22 5.24
N ALA A 161 0.55 2.03 5.47
CA ALA A 161 0.74 3.43 5.85
C ALA A 161 1.07 3.55 7.35
N LYS A 162 0.39 2.81 8.22
CA LYS A 162 0.62 2.84 9.67
C LYS A 162 2.00 2.32 10.08
N VAL A 163 2.63 1.48 9.27
CA VAL A 163 4.00 0.99 9.56
C VAL A 163 5.03 2.10 9.62
N PHE A 164 4.86 3.18 8.85
CA PHE A 164 5.74 4.34 8.91
C PHE A 164 5.68 5.05 10.27
N ALA A 165 4.47 5.23 10.79
CA ALA A 165 4.24 5.81 12.11
C ALA A 165 4.87 4.96 13.22
N GLN A 166 4.68 3.64 13.16
CA GLN A 166 5.24 2.71 14.12
C GLN A 166 6.77 2.69 14.08
N ALA A 167 7.36 2.64 12.89
CA ALA A 167 8.81 2.70 12.71
C ALA A 167 9.40 4.02 13.24
N ALA A 168 8.74 5.16 12.93
CA ALA A 168 9.16 6.46 13.44
C ALA A 168 9.15 6.51 14.98
N ARG A 169 8.16 5.89 15.63
CA ARG A 169 8.12 5.77 17.10
C ARG A 169 9.30 4.96 17.63
N LEU A 170 9.58 3.80 17.05
CA LEU A 170 10.72 2.94 17.46
C LEU A 170 12.07 3.65 17.30
N ILE A 171 12.26 4.37 16.20
CA ILE A 171 13.49 5.12 15.94
C ILE A 171 13.60 6.32 16.91
N ARG A 172 12.53 7.11 17.08
CA ARG A 172 12.53 8.28 17.95
C ARG A 172 12.75 7.93 19.42
N SER A 173 12.20 6.81 19.88
CA SER A 173 12.39 6.31 21.26
C SER A 173 13.73 5.63 21.49
N GLY A 174 14.58 5.49 20.46
CA GLY A 174 15.91 4.86 20.58
C GLY A 174 15.88 3.34 20.76
N VAL A 175 14.74 2.67 20.45
CA VAL A 175 14.66 1.20 20.46
C VAL A 175 15.49 0.61 19.31
N VAL A 176 15.49 1.29 18.16
CA VAL A 176 16.32 0.95 16.99
C VAL A 176 16.87 2.22 16.33
N GLU A 177 17.91 2.05 15.50
CA GLU A 177 18.50 3.15 14.71
C GLU A 177 17.89 3.24 13.31
N ALA A 178 17.36 2.13 12.79
CA ALA A 178 16.74 2.05 11.49
C ALA A 178 15.54 1.08 11.50
N ALA A 179 14.68 1.19 10.50
CA ALA A 179 13.58 0.26 10.31
C ALA A 179 13.32 0.00 8.83
N VAL A 180 13.14 -1.25 8.47
CA VAL A 180 12.52 -1.65 7.21
C VAL A 180 11.01 -1.59 7.43
N VAL A 181 10.34 -0.73 6.67
CA VAL A 181 8.88 -0.68 6.60
C VAL A 181 8.42 -1.20 5.24
N GLY A 182 7.22 -1.73 5.16
CA GLY A 182 6.71 -2.20 3.89
C GLY A 182 5.30 -2.74 3.98
N GLY A 183 4.82 -3.30 2.89
CA GLY A 183 3.54 -3.97 2.85
C GLY A 183 3.44 -4.90 1.65
N VAL A 184 2.74 -5.99 1.85
CA VAL A 184 2.51 -7.00 0.81
C VAL A 184 1.12 -7.59 0.97
N ASP A 185 0.37 -7.57 -0.10
CA ASP A 185 -0.86 -8.34 -0.22
C ASP A 185 -0.98 -8.95 -1.62
N THR A 186 -1.53 -10.14 -1.69
CA THR A 186 -1.72 -10.89 -2.94
C THR A 186 -3.20 -11.16 -3.21
N LEU A 187 -3.52 -11.35 -4.47
CA LEU A 187 -4.83 -11.83 -4.89
C LEU A 187 -5.09 -13.23 -4.35
N CYS A 188 -6.33 -13.49 -3.95
CA CYS A 188 -6.85 -14.79 -3.55
C CYS A 188 -8.37 -14.81 -3.68
N GLY A 189 -8.99 -15.97 -3.62
CA GLY A 189 -10.44 -16.14 -3.76
C GLY A 189 -11.21 -15.41 -2.66
N SER A 190 -10.79 -15.51 -1.40
CA SER A 190 -11.42 -14.82 -0.27
C SER A 190 -11.47 -13.30 -0.47
N VAL A 191 -10.43 -12.72 -1.05
CA VAL A 191 -10.40 -11.29 -1.35
C VAL A 191 -11.34 -10.95 -2.50
N LEU A 192 -11.23 -11.65 -3.64
CA LEU A 192 -12.01 -11.36 -4.83
C LEU A 192 -13.52 -11.51 -4.58
N PHE A 193 -13.92 -12.65 -4.06
CA PHE A 193 -15.34 -12.93 -3.80
C PHE A 193 -15.86 -12.22 -2.55
N GLY A 194 -15.01 -11.99 -1.53
CA GLY A 194 -15.38 -11.25 -0.33
C GLY A 194 -15.74 -9.79 -0.64
N PHE A 195 -14.92 -9.09 -1.42
CA PHE A 195 -15.25 -7.72 -1.86
C PHE A 195 -16.43 -7.67 -2.83
N ASN A 196 -16.59 -8.71 -3.67
CA ASN A 196 -17.76 -8.81 -4.54
C ASN A 196 -19.06 -9.01 -3.75
N ALA A 197 -19.03 -9.82 -2.69
CA ALA A 197 -20.19 -10.02 -1.80
C ALA A 197 -20.62 -8.73 -1.06
N LEU A 198 -19.71 -7.76 -0.95
CA LEU A 198 -20.01 -6.42 -0.43
C LEU A 198 -20.48 -5.44 -1.52
N GLU A 199 -20.64 -5.91 -2.76
CA GLU A 199 -21.04 -5.09 -3.93
C GLU A 199 -20.07 -3.92 -4.22
N LEU A 200 -18.78 -4.11 -3.93
CA LEU A 200 -17.76 -3.07 -4.09
C LEU A 200 -16.90 -3.23 -5.34
N VAL A 201 -17.00 -4.35 -6.04
CA VAL A 201 -16.17 -4.67 -7.20
C VAL A 201 -16.85 -4.23 -8.49
N SER A 202 -16.08 -3.58 -9.37
CA SER A 202 -16.55 -3.18 -10.70
C SER A 202 -16.24 -4.25 -11.74
N SER A 203 -17.15 -4.45 -12.70
CA SER A 203 -16.90 -5.26 -13.91
C SER A 203 -16.09 -4.51 -15.00
N GLU A 204 -15.82 -3.22 -14.77
CA GLU A 204 -14.97 -2.37 -15.61
C GLU A 204 -13.71 -1.95 -14.83
N PRO A 205 -12.65 -1.45 -15.51
CA PRO A 205 -11.52 -0.85 -14.81
C PRO A 205 -11.98 0.25 -13.85
N CYS A 206 -11.47 0.25 -12.63
CA CYS A 206 -11.86 1.25 -11.64
C CYS A 206 -11.57 2.68 -12.14
N ARG A 207 -12.49 3.59 -11.83
CA ARG A 207 -12.48 5.01 -12.24
C ARG A 207 -12.64 5.89 -11.00
N PRO A 208 -11.56 6.12 -10.23
CA PRO A 208 -11.65 6.92 -9.02
C PRO A 208 -12.19 8.33 -9.30
N PHE A 209 -13.12 8.80 -8.48
CA PHE A 209 -13.73 10.13 -8.56
C PHE A 209 -14.51 10.44 -9.85
N ASP A 210 -14.69 9.46 -10.74
CA ASP A 210 -15.50 9.62 -11.95
C ASP A 210 -17.00 9.60 -11.63
N VAL A 211 -17.78 10.41 -12.35
CA VAL A 211 -19.25 10.43 -12.23
C VAL A 211 -19.87 9.06 -12.51
N ALA A 212 -19.23 8.25 -13.38
CA ALA A 212 -19.67 6.91 -13.76
C ALA A 212 -18.98 5.80 -12.98
N ARG A 213 -18.30 6.09 -11.85
CA ARG A 213 -17.62 5.07 -11.03
C ARG A 213 -18.60 4.03 -10.51
N ARG A 214 -18.18 2.75 -10.51
CA ARG A 214 -19.05 1.62 -10.10
C ARG A 214 -18.40 0.67 -9.10
N GLY A 215 -17.25 1.03 -8.54
CA GLY A 215 -16.52 0.19 -7.62
C GLY A 215 -15.05 0.05 -7.99
N LEU A 216 -14.35 -0.70 -7.18
CA LEU A 216 -12.91 -0.90 -7.28
C LEU A 216 -12.53 -2.05 -8.22
N SER A 217 -11.29 -2.03 -8.67
CA SER A 217 -10.55 -3.18 -9.18
C SER A 217 -9.55 -3.61 -8.12
N LEU A 218 -9.52 -4.90 -7.77
CA LEU A 218 -8.54 -5.41 -6.81
C LEU A 218 -7.17 -5.58 -7.46
N GLY A 219 -6.12 -5.41 -6.67
CA GLY A 219 -4.75 -5.60 -7.11
C GLY A 219 -3.88 -6.25 -6.03
N GLU A 220 -2.71 -6.70 -6.43
CA GLU A 220 -1.66 -7.19 -5.55
C GLU A 220 -0.40 -6.37 -5.72
N ALA A 221 0.36 -6.23 -4.66
CA ALA A 221 1.62 -5.51 -4.68
C ALA A 221 2.51 -5.83 -3.48
N ALA A 222 3.78 -5.50 -3.60
CA ALA A 222 4.75 -5.45 -2.52
C ALA A 222 5.60 -4.18 -2.64
N GLY A 223 5.83 -3.52 -1.52
CA GLY A 223 6.74 -2.39 -1.47
C GLY A 223 7.44 -2.31 -0.13
N PHE A 224 8.63 -1.74 -0.13
CA PHE A 224 9.44 -1.56 1.08
C PHE A 224 10.16 -0.21 1.06
N ALA A 225 10.45 0.31 2.26
CA ALA A 225 11.31 1.46 2.45
C ALA A 225 12.22 1.24 3.66
N LEU A 226 13.43 1.80 3.61
CA LEU A 226 14.37 1.83 4.72
C LEU A 226 14.37 3.23 5.33
N LEU A 227 13.93 3.31 6.58
CA LEU A 227 13.97 4.51 7.39
C LEU A 227 15.20 4.49 8.28
N GLU A 228 15.91 5.61 8.32
CA GLU A 228 17.03 5.83 9.24
C GLU A 228 16.81 7.15 9.97
N ARG A 229 17.41 7.31 11.15
CA ARG A 229 17.30 8.53 11.96
C ARG A 229 17.80 9.76 11.20
N GLU A 230 18.90 9.60 10.47
CA GLU A 230 19.56 10.65 9.71
C GLU A 230 19.75 10.23 8.26
N GLY A 231 19.83 11.20 7.35
CA GLY A 231 20.03 10.97 5.93
C GLY A 231 19.70 12.20 5.10
N SER A 232 20.15 12.21 3.84
CA SER A 232 19.95 13.31 2.89
C SER A 232 18.71 13.12 1.98
N GLY A 233 18.09 11.94 2.02
CA GLY A 233 16.91 11.65 1.21
C GLY A 233 15.60 12.24 1.76
N PRO A 234 14.47 11.98 1.08
CA PRO A 234 13.16 12.40 1.56
C PRO A 234 12.90 11.95 3.01
N ARG A 235 12.18 12.76 3.76
CA ARG A 235 11.86 12.52 5.17
C ARG A 235 10.37 12.28 5.35
N LEU A 236 10.02 11.41 6.29
CA LEU A 236 8.70 11.38 6.91
C LEU A 236 8.61 12.56 7.89
N LEU A 237 7.97 13.64 7.48
CA LEU A 237 7.83 14.85 8.26
C LEU A 237 6.74 14.74 9.32
N GLY A 238 5.61 14.10 8.95
CA GLY A 238 4.47 13.91 9.82
C GLY A 238 3.65 12.68 9.45
N TRP A 239 2.85 12.26 10.39
CA TRP A 239 1.82 11.23 10.17
C TRP A 239 0.61 11.50 11.04
N GLY A 240 -0.56 11.10 10.58
CA GLY A 240 -1.80 11.10 11.35
C GLY A 240 -2.46 9.74 11.29
N GLU A 241 -3.04 9.34 12.38
CA GLU A 241 -3.79 8.09 12.51
C GLU A 241 -5.08 8.40 13.27
N SER A 242 -6.18 7.82 12.81
CA SER A 242 -7.50 7.98 13.43
C SER A 242 -8.32 6.72 13.31
N SER A 243 -9.47 6.72 13.99
CA SER A 243 -10.52 5.73 13.82
C SER A 243 -11.86 6.43 13.68
N ASP A 244 -12.66 6.04 12.68
CA ASP A 244 -14.02 6.58 12.48
C ASP A 244 -14.99 6.15 13.58
N ALA A 245 -14.78 4.95 14.15
CA ALA A 245 -15.69 4.32 15.12
C ALA A 245 -17.18 4.36 14.67
N HIS A 246 -17.42 4.20 13.36
CA HIS A 246 -18.74 4.37 12.74
C HIS A 246 -19.30 3.07 12.16
N HIS A 247 -18.63 2.46 11.18
CA HIS A 247 -19.10 1.28 10.46
C HIS A 247 -17.92 0.41 10.01
N MET A 248 -18.17 -0.91 9.81
CA MET A 248 -17.10 -1.85 9.45
C MET A 248 -16.53 -1.65 8.04
N SER A 249 -17.32 -1.17 7.07
CA SER A 249 -16.93 -1.05 5.66
C SER A 249 -17.23 0.31 5.02
N SER A 250 -17.86 1.23 5.75
CA SER A 250 -18.17 2.58 5.27
C SER A 250 -17.45 3.63 6.11
N PRO A 251 -16.90 4.68 5.50
CA PRO A 251 -16.31 5.78 6.25
C PRO A 251 -17.36 6.60 7.01
N HIS A 252 -16.92 7.40 7.98
CA HIS A 252 -17.79 8.34 8.68
C HIS A 252 -18.42 9.32 7.68
N PRO A 253 -19.75 9.55 7.70
CA PRO A 253 -20.43 10.37 6.70
C PRO A 253 -19.87 11.79 6.52
N GLU A 254 -19.36 12.39 7.59
CA GLU A 254 -18.75 13.72 7.60
C GLU A 254 -17.22 13.67 7.34
N GLY A 255 -16.65 12.52 7.01
CA GLY A 255 -15.21 12.36 6.78
C GLY A 255 -14.33 12.65 8.00
N LEU A 256 -14.88 12.53 9.21
CA LEU A 256 -14.20 12.92 10.45
C LEU A 256 -12.84 12.25 10.59
N GLY A 257 -12.78 10.92 10.43
CA GLY A 257 -11.52 10.20 10.57
C GLY A 257 -10.48 10.57 9.52
N ALA A 258 -10.90 10.77 8.26
CA ALA A 258 -10.01 11.24 7.20
C ALA A 258 -9.43 12.63 7.54
N ARG A 259 -10.27 13.58 7.97
CA ARG A 259 -9.83 14.93 8.41
C ARG A 259 -8.84 14.84 9.58
N LEU A 260 -9.17 14.11 10.63
CA LEU A 260 -8.31 13.93 11.81
C LEU A 260 -6.94 13.31 11.43
N ALA A 261 -6.90 12.35 10.50
CA ALA A 261 -5.64 11.76 10.04
C ALA A 261 -4.79 12.80 9.29
N MET A 262 -5.38 13.56 8.35
CA MET A 262 -4.68 14.61 7.60
C MET A 262 -4.20 15.74 8.52
N GLU A 263 -5.06 16.27 9.38
CA GLU A 263 -4.72 17.31 10.36
C GLU A 263 -3.62 16.86 11.34
N GLY A 264 -3.69 15.60 11.78
CA GLY A 264 -2.66 15.00 12.63
C GLY A 264 -1.29 14.91 11.95
N ALA A 265 -1.27 14.61 10.63
CA ALA A 265 -0.03 14.60 9.86
C ALA A 265 0.55 16.01 9.70
N LEU A 266 -0.27 16.99 9.36
CA LEU A 266 0.10 18.41 9.25
C LEU A 266 0.64 18.96 10.58
N SER A 267 -0.09 18.76 11.67
CA SER A 267 0.29 19.22 13.01
C SER A 267 1.66 18.66 13.44
N ARG A 268 1.92 17.36 13.20
CA ARG A 268 3.23 16.75 13.54
C ARG A 268 4.36 17.27 12.68
N ALA A 269 4.08 17.68 11.46
CA ALA A 269 5.06 18.27 10.56
C ALA A 269 5.29 19.78 10.84
N GLY A 270 4.40 20.44 11.59
CA GLY A 270 4.40 21.89 11.76
C GLY A 270 4.02 22.63 10.47
N LEU A 271 3.22 22.00 9.61
CA LEU A 271 2.79 22.51 8.31
C LEU A 271 1.29 22.82 8.30
N THR A 272 0.88 23.66 7.35
CA THR A 272 -0.50 24.01 7.08
C THR A 272 -1.00 23.33 5.79
N PRO A 273 -2.31 23.24 5.54
CA PRO A 273 -2.81 22.71 4.27
C PRO A 273 -2.26 23.43 3.02
N ALA A 274 -1.94 24.74 3.14
CA ALA A 274 -1.39 25.52 2.04
C ALA A 274 0.05 25.14 1.66
N ASP A 275 0.77 24.44 2.52
CA ASP A 275 2.12 23.96 2.28
C ASP A 275 2.17 22.67 1.47
N ILE A 276 1.02 22.00 1.24
CA ILE A 276 0.95 20.71 0.55
C ILE A 276 0.80 20.91 -0.95
N ASP A 277 1.75 20.39 -1.70
CA ASP A 277 1.77 20.50 -3.15
C ASP A 277 0.98 19.38 -3.84
N TYR A 278 1.07 18.14 -3.33
CA TYR A 278 0.40 16.98 -3.91
C TYR A 278 -0.10 16.01 -2.84
N ILE A 279 -1.25 15.42 -3.09
CA ILE A 279 -1.86 14.36 -2.26
C ILE A 279 -2.14 13.15 -3.16
N ASN A 280 -1.54 12.00 -2.82
CA ASN A 280 -2.02 10.71 -3.33
C ASN A 280 -3.21 10.28 -2.48
N LEU A 281 -4.38 10.22 -3.11
CA LEU A 281 -5.66 9.95 -2.45
C LEU A 281 -5.87 8.45 -2.26
N HIS A 282 -6.66 8.10 -1.26
CA HIS A 282 -7.14 6.73 -1.13
C HIS A 282 -7.96 6.30 -2.34
N GLY A 283 -8.93 7.11 -2.79
CA GLY A 283 -9.61 7.07 -4.07
C GLY A 283 -9.84 5.68 -4.66
N THR A 284 -10.79 4.92 -4.10
CA THR A 284 -11.02 3.50 -4.44
C THR A 284 -11.95 3.28 -5.63
N ALA A 285 -12.56 4.33 -6.16
CA ALA A 285 -13.67 4.29 -7.11
C ALA A 285 -15.00 3.72 -6.53
N THR A 286 -15.05 3.46 -5.23
CA THR A 286 -16.33 3.17 -4.58
C THR A 286 -17.09 4.48 -4.31
N PRO A 287 -18.42 4.53 -4.55
CA PRO A 287 -19.17 5.78 -4.45
C PRO A 287 -18.96 6.50 -3.13
N LYS A 288 -19.10 5.81 -2.00
CA LYS A 288 -19.03 6.42 -0.66
C LYS A 288 -17.65 6.90 -0.26
N ASN A 289 -16.60 6.13 -0.55
CA ASN A 289 -15.25 6.57 -0.21
C ASN A 289 -14.89 7.83 -0.97
N ASP A 290 -15.11 7.83 -2.28
CA ASP A 290 -14.68 8.94 -3.13
C ASP A 290 -15.47 10.23 -2.86
N GLU A 291 -16.79 10.11 -2.58
CA GLU A 291 -17.63 11.24 -2.16
C GLU A 291 -17.07 11.90 -0.89
N ILE A 292 -16.82 11.10 0.14
CA ILE A 292 -16.39 11.59 1.46
C ILE A 292 -14.95 12.10 1.42
N GLU A 293 -14.06 11.43 0.71
CA GLU A 293 -12.68 11.89 0.56
C GLU A 293 -12.60 13.19 -0.25
N ALA A 294 -13.39 13.31 -1.34
CA ALA A 294 -13.46 14.54 -2.14
C ALA A 294 -13.91 15.74 -1.29
N ASP A 295 -14.96 15.57 -0.48
CA ASP A 295 -15.43 16.60 0.45
C ASP A 295 -14.36 16.98 1.49
N ALA A 296 -13.71 15.99 2.08
CA ALA A 296 -12.65 16.23 3.07
C ALA A 296 -11.47 17.02 2.45
N ILE A 297 -11.06 16.67 1.23
CA ILE A 297 -10.00 17.37 0.49
C ILE A 297 -10.40 18.79 0.13
N ALA A 298 -11.61 18.97 -0.43
CA ALA A 298 -12.11 20.30 -0.81
C ALA A 298 -12.27 21.25 0.40
N GLY A 299 -12.66 20.70 1.54
CA GLY A 299 -12.85 21.47 2.77
C GLY A 299 -11.55 21.80 3.51
N LEU A 300 -10.47 21.03 3.33
CA LEU A 300 -9.24 21.21 4.08
C LEU A 300 -8.12 21.89 3.28
N PHE A 301 -8.00 21.61 1.97
CA PHE A 301 -6.86 22.06 1.16
C PHE A 301 -7.26 23.16 0.16
N PRO A 302 -6.35 24.12 -0.12
CA PRO A 302 -6.61 25.14 -1.12
C PRO A 302 -6.64 24.55 -2.55
N ALA A 303 -7.26 25.28 -3.48
CA ALA A 303 -7.31 24.90 -4.90
C ALA A 303 -5.94 24.72 -5.56
N SER A 304 -4.89 25.27 -4.96
CA SER A 304 -3.52 25.11 -5.43
C SER A 304 -2.90 23.75 -5.13
N THR A 305 -3.42 22.99 -4.18
CA THR A 305 -2.98 21.61 -3.89
C THR A 305 -3.48 20.69 -5.01
N TRP A 306 -2.62 19.85 -5.55
CA TRP A 306 -3.00 18.81 -6.52
C TRP A 306 -3.30 17.51 -5.80
N ALA A 307 -4.32 16.80 -6.27
CA ALA A 307 -4.72 15.52 -5.70
C ALA A 307 -5.15 14.54 -6.79
N SER A 308 -4.78 13.28 -6.66
CA SER A 308 -5.18 12.22 -7.60
C SER A 308 -5.17 10.84 -6.95
N SER A 309 -5.91 9.89 -7.53
CA SER A 309 -5.80 8.47 -7.16
C SER A 309 -5.01 7.69 -8.20
N THR A 310 -4.09 6.88 -7.73
CA THR A 310 -3.25 6.04 -8.59
C THR A 310 -3.73 4.58 -8.71
N LYS A 311 -4.90 4.28 -8.17
CA LYS A 311 -5.50 2.94 -8.24
C LYS A 311 -5.93 2.51 -9.65
N GLY A 312 -6.08 3.45 -10.58
CA GLY A 312 -6.25 3.13 -12.00
C GLY A 312 -5.06 2.42 -12.64
N TRP A 313 -3.86 2.52 -12.06
CA TRP A 313 -2.65 1.80 -12.51
C TRP A 313 -2.50 0.43 -11.87
N THR A 314 -2.72 0.32 -10.57
CA THR A 314 -2.34 -0.84 -9.78
C THR A 314 -3.52 -1.69 -9.31
N GLY A 315 -4.73 -1.15 -9.39
CA GLY A 315 -5.86 -1.61 -8.61
C GLY A 315 -5.71 -1.24 -7.13
N HIS A 316 -6.70 -1.58 -6.34
CA HIS A 316 -6.62 -1.46 -4.89
C HIS A 316 -5.80 -2.61 -4.32
N THR A 317 -4.58 -2.34 -3.92
CA THR A 317 -3.61 -3.34 -3.45
C THR A 317 -3.73 -3.64 -1.95
N LEU A 318 -4.93 -3.47 -1.40
CA LEU A 318 -5.30 -3.84 -0.02
C LEU A 318 -4.38 -3.20 1.03
N GLY A 319 -3.84 -3.99 1.96
CA GLY A 319 -2.92 -3.51 2.98
C GLY A 319 -1.57 -3.04 2.43
N ALA A 320 -1.19 -3.43 1.21
CA ALA A 320 -0.01 -2.92 0.52
C ALA A 320 -0.23 -1.53 -0.12
N ALA A 321 -1.47 -1.02 -0.19
CA ALA A 321 -1.78 0.25 -0.85
C ALA A 321 -0.96 1.42 -0.28
N GLY A 322 -0.85 1.51 1.04
CA GLY A 322 -0.17 2.62 1.69
C GLY A 322 1.31 2.76 1.31
N ILE A 323 2.05 1.66 1.19
CA ILE A 323 3.47 1.72 0.78
C ILE A 323 3.61 2.03 -0.71
N ILE A 324 2.80 1.44 -1.58
CA ILE A 324 2.86 1.68 -3.03
C ILE A 324 2.54 3.14 -3.34
N GLU A 325 1.49 3.67 -2.77
CA GLU A 325 1.04 5.05 -2.94
C GLU A 325 2.01 6.04 -2.30
N SER A 326 2.64 5.68 -1.17
CA SER A 326 3.74 6.45 -0.59
C SER A 326 4.96 6.50 -1.52
N VAL A 327 5.32 5.39 -2.17
CA VAL A 327 6.41 5.37 -3.16
C VAL A 327 6.07 6.25 -4.36
N ILE A 328 4.83 6.22 -4.86
CA ILE A 328 4.39 7.11 -5.95
C ILE A 328 4.45 8.59 -5.51
N ALA A 329 4.02 8.90 -4.30
CA ALA A 329 4.13 10.26 -3.76
C ALA A 329 5.60 10.72 -3.62
N LEU A 330 6.52 9.81 -3.24
CA LEU A 330 7.95 10.07 -3.20
C LEU A 330 8.55 10.30 -4.58
N LEU A 331 8.15 9.54 -5.58
CA LEU A 331 8.56 9.77 -6.98
C LEU A 331 8.10 11.14 -7.48
N ALA A 332 6.87 11.55 -7.13
CA ALA A 332 6.38 12.90 -7.44
C ALA A 332 7.19 13.99 -6.74
N LEU A 333 7.57 13.77 -5.47
CA LEU A 333 8.43 14.68 -4.71
C LEU A 333 9.83 14.82 -5.34
N GLU A 334 10.42 13.71 -5.76
CA GLU A 334 11.81 13.69 -6.30
C GLU A 334 11.91 14.21 -7.74
N HIS A 335 10.91 13.88 -8.57
CA HIS A 335 10.98 14.16 -10.02
C HIS A 335 10.05 15.27 -10.48
N GLY A 336 9.10 15.71 -9.65
CA GLY A 336 8.09 16.68 -10.06
C GLY A 336 7.06 16.13 -11.07
N GLU A 337 7.06 14.83 -11.32
CA GLU A 337 6.12 14.12 -12.18
C GLU A 337 4.91 13.70 -11.36
N VAL A 338 3.86 14.51 -11.37
CA VAL A 338 2.66 14.24 -10.59
C VAL A 338 1.65 13.46 -11.44
N PRO A 339 1.27 12.23 -11.03
CA PRO A 339 0.26 11.46 -11.75
C PRO A 339 -1.13 12.07 -11.58
N GLY A 340 -1.94 11.99 -12.64
CA GLY A 340 -3.36 12.31 -12.59
C GLY A 340 -4.18 11.13 -12.03
N THR A 341 -5.45 11.03 -12.42
CA THR A 341 -6.34 9.92 -12.07
C THR A 341 -6.68 9.15 -13.34
N LEU A 342 -6.08 7.94 -13.48
CA LEU A 342 -6.23 7.14 -14.68
C LEU A 342 -7.62 6.49 -14.75
N ASN A 343 -8.09 6.26 -15.96
CA ASN A 343 -9.40 5.69 -16.34
C ASN A 343 -10.60 6.61 -16.10
N SER A 344 -10.47 7.69 -15.34
CA SER A 344 -11.52 8.68 -15.12
C SER A 344 -11.52 9.71 -16.24
N ALA A 345 -12.70 10.04 -16.74
CA ALA A 345 -12.89 10.98 -17.85
C ALA A 345 -13.65 12.23 -17.43
N GLU A 346 -14.59 12.10 -16.50
CA GLU A 346 -15.43 13.19 -16.00
C GLU A 346 -15.49 13.12 -14.47
N LEU A 347 -15.00 14.16 -13.81
CA LEU A 347 -15.04 14.23 -12.35
C LEU A 347 -16.48 14.36 -11.84
N ASP A 348 -16.78 13.67 -10.75
CA ASP A 348 -18.00 13.88 -9.99
C ASP A 348 -18.09 15.36 -9.58
N PRO A 349 -19.27 16.02 -9.73
CA PRO A 349 -19.46 17.41 -9.33
C PRO A 349 -19.13 17.73 -7.86
N LEU A 350 -19.07 16.72 -7.01
CA LEU A 350 -18.62 16.87 -5.61
C LEU A 350 -17.10 17.07 -5.48
N CYS A 351 -16.34 16.79 -6.53
CA CYS A 351 -14.90 16.96 -6.52
C CYS A 351 -14.51 18.44 -6.57
N GLY A 352 -13.65 18.85 -5.65
CA GLY A 352 -13.07 20.18 -5.66
C GLY A 352 -11.99 20.36 -6.74
N PRO A 353 -11.51 21.59 -6.93
CA PRO A 353 -10.52 21.94 -7.95
C PRO A 353 -9.13 21.33 -7.71
N GLN A 354 -8.92 20.64 -6.61
CA GLN A 354 -7.69 19.93 -6.30
C GLN A 354 -7.50 18.68 -7.18
N LEU A 355 -8.60 18.01 -7.55
CA LEU A 355 -8.57 16.74 -8.29
C LEU A 355 -8.03 16.92 -9.70
N ARG A 356 -7.10 16.01 -10.09
CA ARG A 356 -6.45 16.01 -11.41
C ARG A 356 -6.73 14.71 -12.15
N LEU A 357 -7.22 14.83 -13.39
CA LEU A 357 -7.39 13.70 -14.30
C LEU A 357 -6.09 13.40 -15.07
N ASP A 358 -5.37 14.43 -15.46
CA ASP A 358 -4.16 14.30 -16.25
C ASP A 358 -2.89 14.42 -15.42
N ASN A 359 -1.84 13.75 -15.91
CA ASN A 359 -0.50 13.94 -15.37
C ASN A 359 -0.04 15.38 -15.56
N GLY A 360 0.78 15.86 -14.64
CA GLY A 360 1.35 17.20 -14.75
C GLY A 360 2.77 17.27 -14.22
N GLN A 361 3.46 18.34 -14.57
CA GLN A 361 4.78 18.68 -14.04
C GLN A 361 4.62 19.75 -12.96
N ARG A 362 5.11 19.45 -11.78
CA ARG A 362 5.06 20.38 -10.64
C ARG A 362 6.19 20.07 -9.67
N ARG A 363 6.99 21.08 -9.35
CA ARG A 363 7.95 20.94 -8.25
C ARG A 363 7.18 20.81 -6.94
N CYS A 364 7.30 19.66 -6.30
CA CYS A 364 6.72 19.40 -4.99
C CYS A 364 7.77 19.59 -3.88
N ARG A 365 7.39 20.29 -2.81
CA ARG A 365 8.17 20.41 -1.57
C ARG A 365 7.63 19.46 -0.52
N HIS A 366 6.32 19.33 -0.48
CA HIS A 366 5.62 18.46 0.47
C HIS A 366 4.54 17.67 -0.26
N VAL A 367 4.54 16.36 -0.02
CA VAL A 367 3.54 15.45 -0.57
C VAL A 367 2.90 14.65 0.56
N MET A 368 1.60 14.37 0.39
CA MET A 368 0.84 13.57 1.34
C MET A 368 0.37 12.28 0.67
N ASN A 369 0.26 11.21 1.45
CA ASN A 369 -0.39 9.96 1.05
C ASN A 369 -1.50 9.62 2.05
N ASN A 370 -2.71 9.37 1.55
CA ASN A 370 -3.88 8.98 2.34
C ASN A 370 -4.20 7.50 2.17
N SER A 371 -4.48 6.83 3.26
CA SER A 371 -4.93 5.43 3.29
C SER A 371 -6.05 5.28 4.30
N PHE A 372 -7.27 5.06 3.81
CA PHE A 372 -8.47 4.93 4.63
C PHE A 372 -8.99 3.50 4.55
N GLY A 373 -8.99 2.81 5.67
CA GLY A 373 -9.25 1.36 5.73
C GLY A 373 -10.58 1.00 6.34
N PHE A 374 -11.09 -0.15 5.97
CA PHE A 374 -12.23 -0.77 6.64
C PHE A 374 -12.01 -0.84 8.14
N GLY A 375 -13.11 -0.85 8.90
CA GLY A 375 -13.08 -0.67 10.36
C GLY A 375 -12.82 0.78 10.78
N GLY A 376 -12.82 1.73 9.81
CA GLY A 376 -12.56 3.15 10.06
C GLY A 376 -11.10 3.46 10.39
N ASN A 377 -10.17 2.58 10.03
CA ASN A 377 -8.74 2.77 10.31
C ASN A 377 -8.09 3.67 9.27
N ASN A 378 -7.84 4.92 9.61
CA ASN A 378 -7.29 5.92 8.71
C ASN A 378 -5.82 6.22 9.03
N ALA A 379 -5.06 6.55 7.99
CA ALA A 379 -3.70 7.05 8.09
C ALA A 379 -3.41 8.06 6.98
N SER A 380 -2.68 9.13 7.33
CA SER A 380 -2.11 10.09 6.39
C SER A 380 -0.64 10.25 6.69
N LEU A 381 0.19 10.21 5.65
CA LEU A 381 1.64 10.34 5.73
C LEU A 381 2.08 11.59 4.98
N LEU A 382 3.03 12.33 5.53
CA LEU A 382 3.54 13.55 4.94
C LEU A 382 5.05 13.44 4.73
N PHE A 383 5.48 13.64 3.49
CA PHE A 383 6.87 13.53 3.08
C PHE A 383 7.37 14.85 2.49
N GLY A 384 8.66 15.12 2.64
CA GLY A 384 9.34 16.28 2.10
C GLY A 384 10.84 16.21 2.34
N TYR A 385 11.55 17.24 1.93
CA TYR A 385 12.94 17.46 2.31
C TYR A 385 13.00 18.38 3.51
N ALA A 386 14.10 18.27 4.30
CA ALA A 386 14.36 19.15 5.44
C ALA A 386 14.86 20.52 4.97
#